data_85151fb05b8f67ec1e162ecfb521797a
#
_entry.id   85151fb05b8f67ec1e162ecfb521797a
#
_cell.length_a   1.000
_cell.length_b   1.000
_cell.length_c   1.000
_cell.angle_alpha   90.00
_cell.angle_beta   90.00
_cell.angle_gamma   90.00
#
_symmetry.space_group_name_H-M   'P 1'
#
loop_
_entity.id
_entity.type
_entity.pdbx_description
1 polymer ?
#
loop_
_entity_poly.entity_id
_entity_poly.type
_entity_poly.pdbx_seq_one_letter_code
_entity_poly.pdbx_strand_id
1 'polypeptide(L)'
;MHVLLVTIQIQPEHREAFIQSMLDDARGSVLNEPGCLRFDVLQDSQDPNKIYLYEAYRDEAAFQAHGQTPHLARWRKASEEVLSEPTSATRCTTLFPRDYR
;
A
#
# COMPACT_ATOMS: atom_id res chain seq x y z
N MET A 1 8.88 7.41 -12.25
CA MET A 1 7.81 6.55 -11.68
C MET A 1 6.92 7.37 -10.76
N HIS A 2 5.69 6.97 -10.64
CA HIS A 2 4.75 7.54 -9.70
C HIS A 2 4.81 6.73 -8.40
N VAL A 3 5.11 7.38 -7.28
CA VAL A 3 5.32 6.70 -5.99
C VAL A 3 4.32 7.19 -4.97
N LEU A 4 3.78 6.29 -4.18
CA LEU A 4 2.91 6.60 -3.06
C LEU A 4 3.58 6.14 -1.77
N LEU A 5 3.71 7.06 -0.81
CA LEU A 5 4.19 6.76 0.54
C LEU A 5 3.00 6.81 1.47
N VAL A 6 2.73 5.72 2.16
CA VAL A 6 1.55 5.60 3.02
C VAL A 6 1.96 5.27 4.44
N THR A 7 1.32 5.92 5.42
CA THR A 7 1.49 5.62 6.84
C THR A 7 0.13 5.19 7.40
N ILE A 8 0.10 4.05 8.07
CA ILE A 8 -1.12 3.45 8.60
C ILE A 8 -0.93 3.13 10.07
N GLN A 9 -1.89 3.54 10.91
CA GLN A 9 -1.89 3.20 12.33
C GLN A 9 -3.05 2.26 12.60
N ILE A 10 -2.76 1.08 13.14
CA ILE A 10 -3.73 -0.01 13.34
C ILE A 10 -4.12 -0.10 14.82
N GLN A 11 -5.37 -0.48 15.09
CA GLN A 11 -5.77 -0.86 16.44
C GLN A 11 -5.09 -2.20 16.78
N PRO A 12 -4.42 -2.31 17.96
CA PRO A 12 -3.62 -3.50 18.29
C PRO A 12 -4.37 -4.84 18.18
N GLU A 13 -5.63 -4.86 18.56
CA GLU A 13 -6.45 -6.07 18.57
C GLU A 13 -6.77 -6.57 17.15
N HIS A 14 -6.59 -5.73 16.13
CA HIS A 14 -6.87 -6.07 14.73
C HIS A 14 -5.61 -6.22 13.89
N ARG A 15 -4.43 -6.14 14.50
CA ARG A 15 -3.16 -6.10 13.77
C ARG A 15 -2.96 -7.29 12.83
N GLU A 16 -3.15 -8.50 13.33
CA GLU A 16 -2.91 -9.69 12.52
C GLU A 16 -3.83 -9.76 11.31
N ALA A 17 -5.12 -9.52 11.52
CA ALA A 17 -6.10 -9.54 10.43
C ALA A 17 -5.80 -8.45 9.40
N PHE A 18 -5.42 -7.26 9.86
CA PHE A 18 -5.07 -6.15 8.99
C PHE A 18 -3.84 -6.47 8.14
N ILE A 19 -2.79 -7.01 8.77
CA ILE A 19 -1.57 -7.36 8.05
C ILE A 19 -1.86 -8.38 6.94
N GLN A 20 -2.69 -9.38 7.21
CA GLN A 20 -3.06 -10.36 6.18
C GLN A 20 -3.80 -9.71 5.02
N SER A 21 -4.71 -8.78 5.29
CA SER A 21 -5.42 -8.02 4.25
C SER A 21 -4.46 -7.16 3.43
N MET A 22 -3.48 -6.54 4.09
CA MET A 22 -2.49 -5.70 3.44
C MET A 22 -1.59 -6.53 2.53
N LEU A 23 -1.18 -7.70 2.98
CA LEU A 23 -0.37 -8.61 2.17
C LEU A 23 -1.14 -9.13 0.95
N ASP A 24 -2.46 -9.35 1.09
CA ASP A 24 -3.32 -9.70 -0.04
C ASP A 24 -3.33 -8.60 -1.10
N ASP A 25 -3.51 -7.34 -0.68
CA ASP A 25 -3.49 -6.21 -1.60
C ASP A 25 -2.12 -6.07 -2.28
N ALA A 26 -1.04 -6.18 -1.51
CA ALA A 26 0.31 -6.06 -2.05
C ALA A 26 0.60 -7.14 -3.09
N ARG A 27 0.26 -8.40 -2.80
CA ARG A 27 0.47 -9.51 -3.75
C ARG A 27 -0.38 -9.32 -5.01
N GLY A 28 -1.65 -8.93 -4.84
CA GLY A 28 -2.54 -8.68 -5.96
C GLY A 28 -2.00 -7.59 -6.88
N SER A 29 -1.47 -6.52 -6.28
CA SER A 29 -0.91 -5.41 -7.03
C SER A 29 0.29 -5.86 -7.87
N VAL A 30 1.26 -6.52 -7.23
CA VAL A 30 2.49 -6.92 -7.91
C VAL A 30 2.23 -8.01 -8.96
N LEU A 31 1.35 -8.97 -8.65
CA LEU A 31 1.12 -10.12 -9.53
C LEU A 31 0.16 -9.82 -10.68
N ASN A 32 -0.81 -8.93 -10.48
CA ASN A 32 -1.90 -8.73 -11.43
C ASN A 32 -1.92 -7.38 -12.13
N GLU A 33 -1.11 -6.43 -11.69
CA GLU A 33 -1.08 -5.08 -12.29
C GLU A 33 0.25 -4.85 -12.99
N PRO A 34 0.27 -4.88 -14.34
CA PRO A 34 1.53 -4.70 -15.08
C PRO A 34 2.26 -3.39 -14.77
N GLY A 35 1.50 -2.35 -14.42
CA GLY A 35 2.08 -1.05 -14.09
C GLY A 35 2.49 -0.88 -12.64
N CYS A 36 2.22 -1.85 -11.77
CA CYS A 36 2.69 -1.83 -10.39
C CYS A 36 4.06 -2.48 -10.33
N LEU A 37 5.09 -1.66 -10.17
CA LEU A 37 6.48 -2.11 -10.22
C LEU A 37 6.98 -2.60 -8.88
N ARG A 38 6.43 -2.05 -7.80
CA ARG A 38 6.86 -2.38 -6.45
C ARG A 38 5.76 -2.04 -5.45
N PHE A 39 5.60 -2.88 -4.44
CA PHE A 39 4.64 -2.64 -3.37
C PHE A 39 5.23 -3.24 -2.10
N ASP A 40 5.93 -2.41 -1.32
CA ASP A 40 6.57 -2.84 -0.09
C ASP A 40 5.67 -2.56 1.11
N VAL A 41 5.56 -3.55 1.98
CA VAL A 41 4.82 -3.42 3.23
C VAL A 41 5.84 -3.49 4.36
N LEU A 42 5.96 -2.39 5.11
CA LEU A 42 6.99 -2.23 6.13
C LEU A 42 6.33 -2.03 7.50
N GLN A 43 6.87 -2.69 8.50
CA GLN A 43 6.43 -2.50 9.88
C GLN A 43 7.46 -1.64 10.60
N ASP A 44 6.98 -0.64 11.36
CA ASP A 44 7.84 0.21 12.16
C ASP A 44 8.59 -0.65 13.17
N SER A 45 9.90 -0.41 13.32
CA SER A 45 10.76 -1.23 14.18
C SER A 45 10.47 -1.04 15.68
N GLN A 46 9.77 0.03 16.05
CA GLN A 46 9.47 0.35 17.45
C GLN A 46 7.98 0.30 17.77
N ASP A 47 7.12 0.32 16.74
CA ASP A 47 5.66 0.28 16.93
C ASP A 47 5.07 -0.77 15.97
N PRO A 48 4.74 -1.98 16.45
CA PRO A 48 4.23 -3.04 15.58
C PRO A 48 2.85 -2.73 15.00
N ASN A 49 2.16 -1.69 15.48
CA ASN A 49 0.87 -1.27 14.97
C ASN A 49 0.98 -0.18 13.92
N LYS A 50 2.20 0.20 13.53
CA LYS A 50 2.44 1.21 12.53
C LYS A 50 3.07 0.59 11.29
N ILE A 51 2.38 0.78 10.15
CA ILE A 51 2.78 0.20 8.87
C ILE A 51 3.06 1.33 7.88
N TYR A 52 4.11 1.16 7.09
CA TYR A 52 4.43 2.04 5.98
C TYR A 52 4.30 1.27 4.69
N LEU A 53 3.78 1.91 3.66
CA LEU A 53 3.75 1.34 2.31
C LEU A 53 4.61 2.19 1.39
N TYR A 54 5.41 1.52 0.57
CA TYR A 54 6.12 2.14 -0.53
C TYR A 54 5.59 1.48 -1.80
N GLU A 55 4.83 2.24 -2.59
CA GLU A 55 4.19 1.74 -3.80
C GLU A 55 4.75 2.49 -4.99
N ALA A 56 5.27 1.78 -5.98
CA ALA A 56 5.81 2.38 -7.20
C ALA A 56 5.04 1.89 -8.41
N TYR A 57 4.55 2.84 -9.21
CA TYR A 57 3.79 2.59 -10.43
C TYR A 57 4.55 3.19 -11.61
N ARG A 58 4.44 2.55 -12.77
CA ARG A 58 5.12 2.99 -13.98
C ARG A 58 4.80 4.45 -14.29
N ASP A 59 3.52 4.84 -14.15
CA ASP A 59 3.03 6.18 -14.41
C ASP A 59 1.74 6.43 -13.63
N GLU A 60 1.17 7.62 -13.76
CA GLU A 60 -0.07 7.96 -13.08
C GLU A 60 -1.24 7.11 -13.56
N ALA A 61 -1.27 6.75 -14.84
CA ALA A 61 -2.34 5.89 -15.37
C ALA A 61 -2.35 4.52 -14.68
N ALA A 62 -1.17 3.94 -14.42
CA ALA A 62 -1.05 2.69 -13.69
C ALA A 62 -1.53 2.83 -12.25
N PHE A 63 -1.24 3.95 -11.60
CA PHE A 63 -1.73 4.24 -10.26
C PHE A 63 -3.26 4.36 -10.24
N GLN A 64 -3.84 5.04 -11.23
CA GLN A 64 -5.30 5.16 -11.33
C GLN A 64 -5.95 3.79 -11.56
N ALA A 65 -5.32 2.93 -12.36
CA ALA A 65 -5.80 1.57 -12.58
C ALA A 65 -5.82 0.76 -11.30
N HIS A 66 -4.83 0.95 -10.42
CA HIS A 66 -4.79 0.30 -9.10
C HIS A 66 -6.05 0.62 -8.29
N GLY A 67 -6.55 1.84 -8.38
CA GLY A 67 -7.75 2.27 -7.67
C GLY A 67 -9.02 1.51 -8.06
N GLN A 68 -9.02 0.81 -9.19
CA GLN A 68 -10.18 0.07 -9.70
C GLN A 68 -10.07 -1.44 -9.46
N THR A 69 -9.04 -1.92 -8.78
CA THR A 69 -8.80 -3.35 -8.62
C THR A 69 -9.65 -3.97 -7.52
N PRO A 70 -10.00 -5.28 -7.65
CA PRO A 70 -10.74 -5.98 -6.61
C PRO A 70 -9.94 -6.17 -5.32
N HIS A 71 -8.60 -6.33 -5.42
CA HIS A 71 -7.77 -6.49 -4.21
C HIS A 71 -7.73 -5.21 -3.39
N LEU A 72 -7.71 -4.04 -4.03
CA LEU A 72 -7.79 -2.78 -3.29
C LEU A 72 -9.16 -2.59 -2.64
N ALA A 73 -10.23 -2.95 -3.34
CA ALA A 73 -11.58 -2.88 -2.78
C ALA A 73 -11.70 -3.76 -1.54
N ARG A 74 -11.14 -4.99 -1.58
CA ARG A 74 -11.14 -5.87 -0.41
C ARG A 74 -10.38 -5.25 0.76
N TRP A 75 -9.21 -4.66 0.47
CA TRP A 75 -8.42 -4.01 1.51
C TRP A 75 -9.15 -2.84 2.14
N ARG A 76 -9.77 -1.98 1.32
CA ARG A 76 -10.52 -0.83 1.83
C ARG A 76 -11.64 -1.26 2.78
N LYS A 77 -12.37 -2.31 2.41
CA LYS A 77 -13.44 -2.84 3.24
C LYS A 77 -12.89 -3.39 4.56
N ALA A 78 -11.81 -4.16 4.49
CA ALA A 78 -11.20 -4.75 5.68
C ALA A 78 -10.64 -3.68 6.62
N SER A 79 -10.18 -2.53 6.09
CA SER A 79 -9.54 -1.49 6.89
C SER A 79 -10.51 -0.54 7.59
N GLU A 80 -11.76 -0.44 7.13
CA GLU A 80 -12.72 0.56 7.62
C GLU A 80 -12.85 0.62 9.14
N GLU A 81 -12.85 -0.53 9.81
CA GLU A 81 -13.10 -0.61 11.24
C GLU A 81 -11.87 -0.91 12.09
N VAL A 82 -10.71 -1.10 11.45
CA VAL A 82 -9.52 -1.57 12.17
C VAL A 82 -8.44 -0.51 12.34
N LEU A 83 -8.57 0.63 11.69
CA LEU A 83 -7.59 1.70 11.80
C LEU A 83 -7.90 2.57 13.01
N SER A 84 -6.84 2.98 13.74
CA SER A 84 -7.01 3.86 14.90
C SER A 84 -7.04 5.32 14.52
N GLU A 85 -6.57 5.64 13.30
CA GLU A 85 -6.61 7.01 12.77
C GLU A 85 -6.61 6.98 11.25
N PRO A 86 -6.95 8.09 10.58
CA PRO A 86 -6.95 8.12 9.12
C PRO A 86 -5.59 7.83 8.53
N THR A 87 -5.57 7.12 7.38
CA THR A 87 -4.36 6.84 6.64
C THR A 87 -3.78 8.12 6.06
N SER A 88 -2.46 8.29 6.18
CA SER A 88 -1.74 9.39 5.57
C SER A 88 -1.06 8.90 4.30
N ALA A 89 -1.20 9.64 3.20
CA ALA A 89 -0.62 9.26 1.92
C ALA A 89 0.00 10.48 1.25
N THR A 90 1.23 10.31 0.73
CA THR A 90 1.95 11.34 0.01
C THR A 90 2.33 10.84 -1.37
N ARG A 91 1.98 11.59 -2.41
CA ARG A 91 2.36 11.27 -3.78
C ARG A 91 3.72 11.85 -4.08
N CYS A 92 4.57 11.06 -4.75
CA CYS A 92 5.94 11.45 -5.08
C CYS A 92 6.25 11.10 -6.53
N THR A 93 7.22 11.80 -7.09
CA THR A 93 7.80 11.45 -8.40
C THR A 93 9.24 11.06 -8.17
N THR A 94 9.67 9.93 -8.74
CA THR A 94 11.02 9.42 -8.52
C THR A 94 12.05 10.28 -9.24
N LEU A 95 13.10 10.69 -8.52
CA LEU A 95 14.24 11.35 -9.11
C LEU A 95 15.36 10.33 -9.40
N PHE A 96 15.52 9.36 -8.51
CA PHE A 96 16.49 8.26 -8.65
C PHE A 96 16.05 7.11 -7.75
N PRO A 97 16.03 5.85 -8.20
CA PRO A 97 16.24 5.46 -9.61
C PRO A 97 15.06 5.87 -10.47
N ARG A 98 15.30 6.07 -11.76
CA ARG A 98 14.21 6.48 -12.68
C ARG A 98 13.30 5.31 -13.03
N ASP A 99 13.81 4.09 -12.88
CA ASP A 99 13.09 2.86 -13.20
C ASP A 99 13.66 1.72 -12.36
N TYR A 100 12.87 0.72 -12.08
CA TYR A 100 13.28 -0.49 -11.36
C TYR A 100 13.69 -1.61 -12.32
N ARG A 101 14.26 -1.26 -13.43
CA ARG A 101 14.62 -2.22 -14.48
C ARG A 101 16.09 -2.47 -14.52
#